data_90672b4b40438f2e6650ef5a43bf3fca
#
_entry.id   90672b4b40438f2e6650ef5a43bf3fca
#
_cell.length_a   1.000
_cell.length_b   1.000
_cell.length_c   1.000
_cell.angle_alpha   90.00
_cell.angle_beta   90.00
_cell.angle_gamma   90.00
#
_symmetry.space_group_name_H-M   'P 1'
#
loop_
_entity.id
_entity.type
_entity.pdbx_description
1 polymer ?
#
loop_
_entity_poly.entity_id
_entity_poly.type
_entity_poly.pdbx_seq_one_letter_code
_entity_poly.pdbx_strand_id
1 'polypeptide(L)'
;ISLKAEQIGLGFIAEIPLVIVNVMRGGPSTGLPTRVSQADIGQAQYPTHGDFASITLCAGSLTECYTQTVRAFNLAEKYMTPVFILLDETIGHMHGKALIPDLAEVEASIVNRATFDGAPADYKPYDVPMNKPAVLNPMFKGYKYHITGLHHGHEGFPTEDAVQCEFNIERLVGKINTVAKENDGLDDLPDYEEYLLDDAEVCIIAYGSIGLGAYEAVNKLREQGIKAGMFRPILLWPSPAKRIAEIGAKFKDKIFITELNMGQYSKEIERIIKRDDFTTLLKANGRPIAPSEMVAKVKEMM
;
A
#
# COMPACT_ATOMS: atom_id res chain seq x y z
N ILE A 1 -8.22 -6.60 10.74
CA ILE A 1 -7.86 -5.19 11.04
C ILE A 1 -8.79 -4.62 12.11
N SER A 2 -10.14 -4.69 11.93
CA SER A 2 -11.13 -4.00 12.79
C SER A 2 -10.93 -4.23 14.30
N LEU A 3 -10.69 -5.47 14.73
CA LEU A 3 -10.46 -5.80 16.15
C LEU A 3 -9.11 -5.31 16.70
N LYS A 4 -8.25 -4.75 15.87
CA LYS A 4 -6.93 -4.24 16.22
C LYS A 4 -6.79 -2.73 15.96
N ALA A 5 -7.88 -2.05 15.61
CA ALA A 5 -7.86 -0.66 15.20
C ALA A 5 -7.16 0.26 16.22
N GLU A 6 -7.47 0.09 17.51
CA GLU A 6 -6.85 0.89 18.58
C GLU A 6 -5.34 0.65 18.72
N GLN A 7 -4.91 -0.62 18.65
CA GLN A 7 -3.48 -0.95 18.70
C GLN A 7 -2.72 -0.47 17.47
N ILE A 8 -3.39 -0.45 16.32
CA ILE A 8 -2.82 0.10 15.08
C ILE A 8 -2.68 1.63 15.22
N GLY A 9 -3.67 2.31 15.79
CA GLY A 9 -3.61 3.73 16.12
C GLY A 9 -2.45 4.06 17.06
N LEU A 10 -2.28 3.26 18.11
CA LEU A 10 -1.11 3.37 18.99
C LEU A 10 0.21 3.21 18.20
N GLY A 11 0.27 2.27 17.27
CA GLY A 11 1.43 2.08 16.40
C GLY A 11 1.76 3.33 15.57
N PHE A 12 0.75 4.04 15.07
CA PHE A 12 0.95 5.27 14.30
C PHE A 12 1.42 6.43 15.19
N ILE A 13 0.72 6.72 16.29
CA ILE A 13 1.05 7.86 17.14
C ILE A 13 2.40 7.71 17.85
N ALA A 14 2.73 6.49 18.27
CA ALA A 14 4.01 6.16 18.93
C ALA A 14 5.14 5.86 17.93
N GLU A 15 4.85 5.86 16.65
CA GLU A 15 5.81 5.58 15.57
C GLU A 15 6.51 4.22 15.72
N ILE A 16 5.74 3.19 15.98
CA ILE A 16 6.24 1.83 16.15
C ILE A 16 6.30 1.12 14.78
N PRO A 17 7.47 0.66 14.34
CA PRO A 17 7.57 -0.11 13.11
C PRO A 17 6.95 -1.49 13.31
N LEU A 18 5.94 -1.80 12.53
CA LEU A 18 5.33 -3.12 12.50
C LEU A 18 4.74 -3.41 11.12
N VAL A 19 4.63 -4.69 10.79
CA VAL A 19 4.03 -5.16 9.55
C VAL A 19 2.71 -5.86 9.86
N ILE A 20 1.65 -5.42 9.19
CA ILE A 20 0.30 -5.95 9.34
C ILE A 20 -0.07 -6.68 8.06
N VAL A 21 -0.12 -8.00 8.11
CA VAL A 21 -0.57 -8.82 6.98
C VAL A 21 -2.07 -9.06 7.08
N ASN A 22 -2.80 -8.71 6.02
CA ASN A 22 -4.24 -8.96 5.92
C ASN A 22 -4.56 -9.74 4.65
N VAL A 23 -5.04 -10.97 4.83
CA VAL A 23 -5.58 -11.80 3.74
C VAL A 23 -7.05 -11.45 3.59
N MET A 24 -7.36 -10.62 2.60
CA MET A 24 -8.70 -10.07 2.36
C MET A 24 -9.69 -11.17 1.95
N ARG A 25 -10.85 -11.12 2.53
CA ARG A 25 -11.98 -12.00 2.24
C ARG A 25 -13.29 -11.23 2.19
N GLY A 26 -14.36 -11.87 1.73
CA GLY A 26 -15.67 -11.22 1.66
C GLY A 26 -16.14 -10.70 3.01
N GLY A 27 -16.33 -9.38 3.11
CA GLY A 27 -16.98 -8.65 4.19
C GLY A 27 -18.38 -8.17 3.74
N PRO A 28 -19.06 -7.31 4.53
CA PRO A 28 -18.69 -6.83 5.87
C PRO A 28 -18.87 -7.87 6.98
N SER A 29 -18.34 -7.59 8.19
CA SER A 29 -18.34 -8.49 9.35
C SER A 29 -17.75 -9.87 9.02
N THR A 30 -18.38 -10.96 9.45
CA THR A 30 -17.92 -12.32 9.10
C THR A 30 -18.04 -12.60 7.59
N GLY A 31 -19.06 -12.07 6.95
CA GLY A 31 -19.27 -12.10 5.50
C GLY A 31 -19.09 -13.48 4.88
N LEU A 32 -18.10 -13.63 4.00
CA LEU A 32 -17.74 -14.86 3.29
C LEU A 32 -16.33 -15.32 3.73
N PRO A 33 -16.19 -16.12 4.81
CA PRO A 33 -14.90 -16.39 5.47
C PRO A 33 -13.83 -17.02 4.59
N THR A 34 -14.21 -17.75 3.57
CA THR A 34 -13.32 -18.51 2.67
C THR A 34 -13.54 -18.14 1.20
N ARG A 35 -13.89 -16.88 0.93
CA ARG A 35 -14.14 -16.41 -0.43
C ARG A 35 -13.38 -15.11 -0.69
N VAL A 36 -12.85 -15.02 -1.89
CA VAL A 36 -12.01 -13.91 -2.32
C VAL A 36 -12.74 -12.57 -2.30
N SER A 37 -12.01 -11.54 -1.90
CA SER A 37 -12.43 -10.14 -1.98
C SER A 37 -11.19 -9.25 -1.94
N GLN A 38 -11.35 -7.99 -2.38
CA GLN A 38 -10.35 -6.93 -2.26
C GLN A 38 -10.98 -5.70 -1.57
N ALA A 39 -11.84 -5.93 -0.56
CA ALA A 39 -12.67 -4.89 0.03
C ALA A 39 -12.09 -4.22 1.28
N ASP A 40 -10.85 -4.55 1.67
CA ASP A 40 -10.19 -3.97 2.85
C ASP A 40 -9.19 -2.85 2.50
N ILE A 41 -9.18 -2.38 1.24
CA ILE A 41 -8.25 -1.35 0.75
C ILE A 41 -8.48 -0.02 1.46
N GLY A 42 -9.73 0.42 1.54
CA GLY A 42 -10.09 1.64 2.27
C GLY A 42 -9.83 1.51 3.78
N GLN A 43 -10.01 0.31 4.34
CA GLN A 43 -9.67 0.06 5.73
C GLN A 43 -8.16 0.07 5.99
N ALA A 44 -7.33 -0.34 5.03
CA ALA A 44 -5.87 -0.24 5.16
C ALA A 44 -5.38 1.21 5.01
N GLN A 45 -6.11 2.04 4.29
CA GLN A 45 -5.85 3.48 4.21
C GLN A 45 -6.18 4.20 5.52
N TYR A 46 -7.32 3.86 6.12
CA TYR A 46 -7.85 4.46 7.35
C TYR A 46 -8.22 3.36 8.36
N PRO A 47 -7.22 2.66 8.93
CA PRO A 47 -7.48 1.53 9.82
C PRO A 47 -8.02 1.93 11.19
N THR A 48 -7.87 3.20 11.58
CA THR A 48 -8.31 3.78 12.84
C THR A 48 -8.69 5.25 12.64
N HIS A 49 -9.12 5.92 13.71
CA HIS A 49 -9.40 7.35 13.73
C HIS A 49 -8.13 8.20 13.78
N GLY A 50 -8.26 9.52 13.56
CA GLY A 50 -7.16 10.50 13.58
C GLY A 50 -6.49 10.68 12.22
N ASP A 51 -5.48 11.55 12.18
CA ASP A 51 -4.77 11.93 10.98
C ASP A 51 -3.36 11.33 10.96
N PHE A 52 -3.09 10.52 9.96
CA PHE A 52 -1.81 9.88 9.68
C PHE A 52 -1.77 9.46 8.20
N ALA A 53 -0.61 9.04 7.71
CA ALA A 53 -0.50 8.44 6.39
C ALA A 53 -0.15 6.95 6.52
N SER A 54 -0.88 6.11 5.79
CA SER A 54 -0.67 4.66 5.74
C SER A 54 0.26 4.28 4.60
N ILE A 55 1.08 3.24 4.80
CA ILE A 55 1.81 2.54 3.74
C ILE A 55 1.14 1.18 3.54
N THR A 56 0.72 0.90 2.30
CA THR A 56 0.00 -0.34 1.99
C THR A 56 0.50 -0.94 0.69
N LEU A 57 1.08 -2.12 0.77
CA LEU A 57 1.53 -2.94 -0.34
C LEU A 57 0.49 -4.01 -0.68
N CYS A 58 0.36 -4.37 -1.94
CA CYS A 58 -0.52 -5.44 -2.41
C CYS A 58 0.27 -6.44 -3.26
N ALA A 59 0.48 -7.64 -2.74
CA ALA A 59 1.15 -8.70 -3.50
C ALA A 59 0.18 -9.35 -4.49
N GLY A 60 0.66 -9.61 -5.70
CA GLY A 60 -0.09 -10.27 -6.78
C GLY A 60 0.40 -11.67 -7.12
N SER A 61 1.45 -12.18 -6.44
CA SER A 61 2.01 -13.51 -6.68
C SER A 61 2.64 -14.10 -5.43
N LEU A 62 2.95 -15.41 -5.46
CA LEU A 62 3.64 -16.09 -4.37
C LEU A 62 5.06 -15.54 -4.13
N THR A 63 5.78 -15.19 -5.19
CA THR A 63 7.09 -14.52 -5.08
C THR A 63 6.95 -13.18 -4.39
N GLU A 64 5.93 -12.40 -4.75
CA GLU A 64 5.68 -11.10 -4.12
C GLU A 64 5.23 -11.20 -2.66
N CYS A 65 4.58 -12.29 -2.24
CA CYS A 65 4.33 -12.51 -0.82
C CYS A 65 5.62 -12.46 0.00
N TYR A 66 6.72 -13.00 -0.54
CA TYR A 66 8.02 -12.94 0.11
C TYR A 66 8.68 -11.55 -0.05
N THR A 67 8.83 -11.09 -1.29
CA THR A 67 9.61 -9.87 -1.58
C THR A 67 8.94 -8.62 -1.01
N GLN A 68 7.61 -8.50 -1.08
CA GLN A 68 6.88 -7.39 -0.49
C GLN A 68 6.85 -7.47 1.05
N THR A 69 7.00 -8.66 1.65
CA THR A 69 7.16 -8.76 3.10
C THR A 69 8.51 -8.17 3.54
N VAL A 70 9.61 -8.48 2.85
CA VAL A 70 10.91 -7.87 3.13
C VAL A 70 10.82 -6.34 2.95
N ARG A 71 10.22 -5.88 1.85
CA ARG A 71 9.99 -4.45 1.58
C ARG A 71 9.19 -3.78 2.69
N ALA A 72 8.12 -4.43 3.17
CA ALA A 72 7.27 -3.89 4.23
C ALA A 72 8.03 -3.68 5.55
N PHE A 73 8.89 -4.62 5.94
CA PHE A 73 9.74 -4.45 7.11
C PHE A 73 10.74 -3.30 6.91
N ASN A 74 11.35 -3.20 5.73
CA ASN A 74 12.26 -2.11 5.40
C ASN A 74 11.56 -0.74 5.46
N LEU A 75 10.35 -0.63 4.90
CA LEU A 75 9.57 0.61 4.97
C LEU A 75 9.13 0.93 6.40
N ALA A 76 8.73 -0.08 7.19
CA ALA A 76 8.36 0.12 8.59
C ALA A 76 9.54 0.67 9.41
N GLU A 77 10.73 0.10 9.27
CA GLU A 77 11.94 0.56 9.95
C GLU A 77 12.43 1.92 9.43
N LYS A 78 12.35 2.17 8.11
CA LYS A 78 12.75 3.44 7.49
C LYS A 78 11.90 4.62 7.93
N TYR A 79 10.57 4.41 8.02
CA TYR A 79 9.60 5.47 8.30
C TYR A 79 9.05 5.43 9.72
N MET A 80 9.44 4.47 10.53
CA MET A 80 8.94 4.28 11.90
C MET A 80 7.40 4.36 11.92
N THR A 81 6.75 3.40 11.26
CA THR A 81 5.30 3.41 11.06
C THR A 81 4.76 2.00 10.79
N PRO A 82 3.49 1.71 11.11
CA PRO A 82 2.83 0.51 10.64
C PRO A 82 2.76 0.46 9.11
N VAL A 83 3.05 -0.71 8.52
CA VAL A 83 2.96 -0.99 7.08
C VAL A 83 2.03 -2.17 6.86
N PHE A 84 1.10 -2.04 5.91
CA PHE A 84 0.16 -3.10 5.55
C PHE A 84 0.65 -3.88 4.34
N ILE A 85 0.44 -5.19 4.38
CA ILE A 85 0.50 -6.08 3.22
C ILE A 85 -0.88 -6.64 3.02
N LEU A 86 -1.49 -6.31 1.90
CA LEU A 86 -2.77 -6.87 1.48
C LEU A 86 -2.54 -8.03 0.53
N LEU A 87 -3.10 -9.16 0.86
CA LEU A 87 -3.27 -10.32 0.00
C LEU A 87 -4.77 -10.53 -0.17
N ASP A 88 -5.20 -11.13 -1.25
CA ASP A 88 -6.56 -11.68 -1.30
C ASP A 88 -6.55 -13.20 -1.01
N GLU A 89 -7.71 -13.74 -0.71
CA GLU A 89 -7.87 -15.16 -0.34
C GLU A 89 -7.34 -16.10 -1.42
N THR A 90 -7.41 -15.74 -2.69
CA THR A 90 -6.87 -16.55 -3.79
C THR A 90 -5.35 -16.71 -3.66
N ILE A 91 -4.62 -15.62 -3.43
CA ILE A 91 -3.17 -15.67 -3.18
C ILE A 91 -2.88 -16.40 -1.87
N GLY A 92 -3.67 -16.17 -0.82
CA GLY A 92 -3.46 -16.77 0.50
C GLY A 92 -3.62 -18.30 0.52
N HIS A 93 -4.41 -18.88 -0.39
CA HIS A 93 -4.60 -20.32 -0.53
C HIS A 93 -3.85 -20.96 -1.71
N MET A 94 -3.21 -20.13 -2.54
CA MET A 94 -2.51 -20.62 -3.73
C MET A 94 -1.29 -21.46 -3.36
N HIS A 95 -1.11 -22.56 -4.08
CA HIS A 95 0.10 -23.38 -4.04
C HIS A 95 0.80 -23.31 -5.39
N GLY A 96 2.10 -23.10 -5.38
CA GLY A 96 2.86 -22.98 -6.62
C GLY A 96 4.35 -22.77 -6.37
N LYS A 97 5.08 -22.51 -7.44
CA LYS A 97 6.50 -22.15 -7.36
C LYS A 97 6.63 -20.68 -7.00
N ALA A 98 7.49 -20.37 -6.04
CA ALA A 98 7.94 -19.03 -5.73
C ALA A 98 9.44 -18.92 -6.02
N LEU A 99 9.84 -17.80 -6.61
CA LEU A 99 11.25 -17.44 -6.71
C LEU A 99 11.63 -16.71 -5.41
N ILE A 100 12.47 -17.34 -4.62
CA ILE A 100 12.99 -16.77 -3.39
C ILE A 100 14.39 -16.22 -3.71
N PRO A 101 14.66 -14.93 -3.50
CA PRO A 101 16.01 -14.36 -3.65
C PRO A 101 17.03 -15.05 -2.75
N ASP A 102 18.28 -15.03 -3.12
CA ASP A 102 19.34 -15.55 -2.28
C ASP A 102 19.41 -14.80 -0.95
N LEU A 103 19.73 -15.52 0.15
CA LEU A 103 19.79 -14.95 1.49
C LEU A 103 20.72 -13.74 1.55
N ALA A 104 21.87 -13.80 0.88
CA ALA A 104 22.83 -12.70 0.84
C ALA A 104 22.26 -11.43 0.17
N GLU A 105 21.42 -11.60 -0.87
CA GLU A 105 20.74 -10.47 -1.52
C GLU A 105 19.70 -9.86 -0.57
N VAL A 106 18.95 -10.70 0.14
CA VAL A 106 17.97 -10.25 1.12
C VAL A 106 18.66 -9.50 2.27
N GLU A 107 19.75 -10.08 2.83
CA GLU A 107 20.50 -9.45 3.91
C GLU A 107 21.09 -8.09 3.48
N ALA A 108 21.59 -7.98 2.24
CA ALA A 108 22.09 -6.73 1.69
C ALA A 108 21.00 -5.66 1.47
N SER A 109 19.73 -6.08 1.33
CA SER A 109 18.60 -5.17 1.14
C SER A 109 17.95 -4.69 2.45
N ILE A 110 18.37 -5.22 3.61
CA ILE A 110 17.75 -4.87 4.90
C ILE A 110 18.07 -3.43 5.28
N VAL A 111 17.02 -2.68 5.56
CA VAL A 111 17.09 -1.32 6.10
C VAL A 111 16.96 -1.37 7.61
N ASN A 112 17.95 -0.85 8.32
CA ASN A 112 17.89 -0.66 9.75
C ASN A 112 17.39 0.76 10.07
N ARG A 113 16.59 0.89 11.15
CA ARG A 113 16.17 2.20 11.65
C ARG A 113 17.36 3.08 12.01
N ALA A 114 17.17 4.38 11.92
CA ALA A 114 18.11 5.33 12.47
C ALA A 114 18.20 5.19 14.00
N THR A 115 19.39 5.32 14.55
CA THR A 115 19.63 5.29 15.99
C THR A 115 20.44 6.51 16.42
N PHE A 116 20.19 6.97 17.64
CA PHE A 116 20.96 8.02 18.29
C PHE A 116 22.15 7.39 19.01
N ASP A 117 23.33 7.96 18.84
CA ASP A 117 24.60 7.48 19.42
C ASP A 117 25.27 8.48 20.39
N GLY A 118 24.59 9.61 20.67
CA GLY A 118 25.05 10.64 21.60
C GLY A 118 24.87 10.26 23.08
N ALA A 119 25.10 11.20 23.98
CA ALA A 119 24.94 10.97 25.40
C ALA A 119 23.46 10.67 25.76
N PRO A 120 23.19 9.67 26.63
CA PRO A 120 21.82 9.32 27.01
C PRO A 120 20.98 10.48 27.59
N ALA A 121 21.64 11.47 28.19
CA ALA A 121 20.97 12.65 28.74
C ALA A 121 20.41 13.60 27.67
N ASP A 122 20.95 13.54 26.45
CA ASP A 122 20.54 14.39 25.33
C ASP A 122 19.54 13.68 24.40
N TYR A 123 19.17 12.44 24.73
CA TYR A 123 18.30 11.64 23.88
C TYR A 123 16.84 12.09 23.94
N LYS A 124 16.34 12.55 22.81
CA LYS A 124 14.95 12.99 22.57
C LYS A 124 14.43 12.37 21.28
N PRO A 125 13.82 11.19 21.34
CA PRO A 125 13.49 10.41 20.14
C PRO A 125 12.53 11.11 19.17
N TYR A 126 11.68 12.02 19.65
CA TYR A 126 10.70 12.74 18.84
C TYR A 126 11.11 14.19 18.51
N ASP A 127 12.31 14.62 18.92
CA ASP A 127 12.89 15.90 18.54
C ASP A 127 13.55 15.79 17.16
N VAL A 128 12.73 15.68 16.13
CA VAL A 128 13.13 15.47 14.75
C VAL A 128 12.49 16.50 13.82
N PRO A 129 13.14 16.83 12.69
CA PRO A 129 12.59 17.79 11.72
C PRO A 129 11.25 17.33 11.12
N MET A 130 10.52 18.28 10.53
CA MET A 130 9.33 18.01 9.74
C MET A 130 9.62 16.94 8.66
N ASN A 131 8.67 16.07 8.39
CA ASN A 131 8.76 14.96 7.43
C ASN A 131 9.83 13.88 7.73
N LYS A 132 10.38 13.87 8.96
CA LYS A 132 11.30 12.81 9.41
C LYS A 132 10.63 11.92 10.45
N PRO A 133 10.96 10.61 10.44
CA PRO A 133 10.49 9.68 11.47
C PRO A 133 11.17 9.94 12.81
N ALA A 134 10.55 9.50 13.90
CA ALA A 134 11.18 9.45 15.21
C ALA A 134 12.43 8.56 15.20
N VAL A 135 13.39 8.85 16.07
CA VAL A 135 14.63 8.07 16.24
C VAL A 135 14.51 7.25 17.52
N LEU A 136 13.80 6.13 17.44
CA LEU A 136 13.59 5.24 18.59
C LEU A 136 14.71 4.20 18.70
N ASN A 137 15.62 4.40 19.63
CA ASN A 137 16.67 3.43 19.92
C ASN A 137 16.06 2.09 20.42
N PRO A 138 16.68 0.95 20.09
CA PRO A 138 16.26 -0.32 20.64
C PRO A 138 16.27 -0.28 22.18
N MET A 139 15.25 -0.90 22.78
CA MET A 139 15.14 -0.97 24.25
C MET A 139 16.37 -1.66 24.86
N PHE A 140 16.68 -1.34 26.11
CA PHE A 140 17.79 -1.92 26.90
C PHE A 140 19.21 -1.56 26.39
N LYS A 141 19.36 -0.52 25.57
CA LYS A 141 20.64 0.00 25.10
C LYS A 141 21.13 1.24 25.86
N GLY A 142 20.56 1.51 27.06
CA GLY A 142 21.01 2.62 27.91
C GLY A 142 20.26 3.93 27.70
N TYR A 143 19.39 4.01 26.72
CA TYR A 143 18.55 5.19 26.44
C TYR A 143 17.18 5.06 27.11
N LYS A 144 16.67 6.18 27.64
CA LYS A 144 15.37 6.23 28.30
C LYS A 144 14.44 7.16 27.53
N TYR A 145 13.23 6.71 27.30
CA TYR A 145 12.15 7.50 26.67
C TYR A 145 10.80 6.94 27.10
N HIS A 146 9.77 7.75 26.94
CA HIS A 146 8.40 7.34 27.21
C HIS A 146 7.68 7.02 25.90
N ILE A 147 6.78 6.03 25.93
CA ILE A 147 5.87 5.71 24.83
C ILE A 147 4.45 5.80 25.35
N THR A 148 3.61 6.53 24.64
CA THR A 148 2.20 6.72 24.97
C THR A 148 1.33 6.77 23.74
N GLY A 149 0.05 6.46 23.88
CA GLY A 149 -0.99 6.69 22.87
C GLY A 149 -1.53 8.13 22.86
N LEU A 150 -1.04 8.99 23.74
CA LEU A 150 -1.39 10.41 23.76
C LEU A 150 -0.48 11.23 22.85
N HIS A 151 -0.89 12.45 22.50
CA HIS A 151 0.07 13.41 21.97
C HIS A 151 1.20 13.64 22.96
N HIS A 152 2.42 13.76 22.44
CA HIS A 152 3.61 13.76 23.27
C HIS A 152 4.65 14.79 22.82
N GLY A 153 5.48 15.19 23.74
CA GLY A 153 6.64 16.05 23.49
C GLY A 153 7.85 15.24 23.01
N HIS A 154 9.00 15.91 22.93
CA HIS A 154 10.24 15.38 22.34
C HIS A 154 10.78 14.12 23.03
N GLU A 155 10.50 13.91 24.30
CA GLU A 155 10.94 12.76 25.11
C GLU A 155 9.88 11.67 25.19
N GLY A 156 8.71 11.87 24.58
CA GLY A 156 7.59 10.92 24.55
C GLY A 156 6.57 11.10 25.68
N PHE A 157 6.77 12.04 26.61
CA PHE A 157 5.79 12.32 27.67
C PHE A 157 4.56 13.05 27.10
N PRO A 158 3.36 12.75 27.64
CA PRO A 158 2.12 13.39 27.20
C PRO A 158 2.18 14.92 27.22
N THR A 159 1.58 15.57 26.22
CA THR A 159 1.42 17.01 26.16
C THR A 159 0.06 17.38 25.55
N GLU A 160 -0.48 18.55 25.98
CA GLU A 160 -1.65 19.20 25.38
C GLU A 160 -1.27 20.54 24.74
N ASP A 161 0.05 20.80 24.57
CA ASP A 161 0.51 21.99 23.86
C ASP A 161 0.04 21.95 22.40
N ALA A 162 -0.77 22.93 22.01
CA ALA A 162 -1.43 22.94 20.70
C ALA A 162 -0.45 22.97 19.52
N VAL A 163 0.67 23.68 19.67
CA VAL A 163 1.69 23.82 18.62
C VAL A 163 2.43 22.50 18.43
N GLN A 164 2.78 21.83 19.56
CA GLN A 164 3.43 20.53 19.50
C GLN A 164 2.51 19.45 18.95
N CYS A 165 1.23 19.46 19.32
CA CYS A 165 0.23 18.51 18.81
C CYS A 165 0.04 18.66 17.30
N GLU A 166 -0.13 19.89 16.79
CA GLU A 166 -0.25 20.18 15.36
C GLU A 166 1.00 19.74 14.59
N PHE A 167 2.18 20.12 15.07
CA PHE A 167 3.46 19.69 14.48
C PHE A 167 3.57 18.16 14.37
N ASN A 168 3.20 17.43 15.43
CA ASN A 168 3.26 15.96 15.43
C ASN A 168 2.36 15.35 14.34
N ILE A 169 1.13 15.85 14.20
CA ILE A 169 0.19 15.36 13.17
C ILE A 169 0.70 15.69 11.76
N GLU A 170 1.11 16.93 11.51
CA GLU A 170 1.66 17.32 10.22
C GLU A 170 2.87 16.46 9.84
N ARG A 171 3.74 16.17 10.81
CA ARG A 171 4.92 15.32 10.62
C ARG A 171 4.54 13.87 10.36
N LEU A 172 3.58 13.28 11.08
CA LEU A 172 3.10 11.92 10.86
C LEU A 172 2.52 11.72 9.45
N VAL A 173 1.80 12.72 8.94
CA VAL A 173 1.29 12.72 7.56
C VAL A 173 2.42 12.98 6.56
N GLY A 174 3.23 13.98 6.82
CA GLY A 174 4.24 14.48 5.88
C GLY A 174 5.39 13.51 5.66
N LYS A 175 5.84 12.77 6.68
CA LYS A 175 6.93 11.78 6.55
C LYS A 175 6.65 10.67 5.52
N ILE A 176 5.39 10.48 5.15
CA ILE A 176 4.98 9.53 4.11
C ILE A 176 4.51 10.27 2.86
N ASN A 177 3.44 11.07 2.95
CA ASN A 177 2.80 11.67 1.77
C ASN A 177 3.68 12.71 1.07
N THR A 178 4.36 13.57 1.83
CA THR A 178 5.26 14.58 1.26
C THR A 178 6.48 13.91 0.65
N VAL A 179 7.09 12.97 1.37
CA VAL A 179 8.27 12.23 0.89
C VAL A 179 7.96 11.43 -0.37
N ALA A 180 6.83 10.69 -0.40
CA ALA A 180 6.42 9.94 -1.58
C ALA A 180 6.20 10.83 -2.80
N LYS A 181 5.63 12.02 -2.60
CA LYS A 181 5.39 12.99 -3.69
C LYS A 181 6.69 13.61 -4.20
N GLU A 182 7.62 13.95 -3.32
CA GLU A 182 8.88 14.61 -3.66
C GLU A 182 9.84 13.67 -4.38
N ASN A 183 9.89 12.39 -3.95
CA ASN A 183 10.83 11.39 -4.45
C ASN A 183 10.21 10.46 -5.52
N ASP A 184 8.93 10.63 -5.86
CA ASP A 184 8.17 9.74 -6.75
C ASP A 184 8.17 8.28 -6.27
N GLY A 185 8.07 8.08 -4.93
CA GLY A 185 8.06 6.80 -4.24
C GLY A 185 8.60 6.87 -2.82
N LEU A 186 8.57 5.77 -2.11
CA LEU A 186 9.06 5.65 -0.72
C LEU A 186 10.44 4.98 -0.61
N ASP A 187 10.82 4.21 -1.61
CA ASP A 187 12.11 3.52 -1.76
C ASP A 187 12.47 3.41 -3.25
N ASP A 188 13.54 2.71 -3.57
CA ASP A 188 14.01 2.52 -4.96
C ASP A 188 13.32 1.33 -5.66
N LEU A 189 12.35 0.67 -5.01
CA LEU A 189 11.64 -0.45 -5.58
C LEU A 189 10.39 0.02 -6.36
N PRO A 190 9.99 -0.71 -7.41
CA PRO A 190 8.83 -0.33 -8.20
C PRO A 190 7.54 -0.29 -7.38
N ASP A 191 6.81 0.82 -7.45
CA ASP A 191 5.49 1.00 -6.83
C ASP A 191 4.35 0.41 -7.67
N TYR A 192 4.64 0.07 -8.91
CA TYR A 192 3.70 -0.50 -9.86
C TYR A 192 4.44 -1.36 -10.89
N GLU A 193 3.69 -2.11 -11.63
CA GLU A 193 4.14 -2.87 -12.79
C GLU A 193 3.34 -2.47 -14.03
N GLU A 194 4.01 -2.44 -15.18
CA GLU A 194 3.40 -2.20 -16.48
C GLU A 194 3.65 -3.39 -17.40
N TYR A 195 2.61 -3.86 -18.05
CA TYR A 195 2.70 -4.95 -19.01
C TYR A 195 2.14 -4.51 -20.36
N LEU A 196 3.00 -4.49 -21.38
CA LEU A 196 2.67 -4.11 -22.75
C LEU A 196 1.89 -2.78 -22.85
N LEU A 197 2.25 -1.79 -22.04
CA LEU A 197 1.51 -0.53 -21.94
C LEU A 197 2.01 0.54 -22.93
N ASP A 198 3.23 0.40 -23.47
CA ASP A 198 3.87 1.44 -24.31
C ASP A 198 3.08 1.72 -25.58
N ASP A 199 2.69 0.67 -26.33
CA ASP A 199 1.93 0.74 -27.59
C ASP A 199 0.43 0.50 -27.39
N ALA A 200 -0.03 0.43 -26.12
CA ALA A 200 -1.42 0.12 -25.82
C ALA A 200 -2.37 1.27 -26.19
N GLU A 201 -3.57 0.90 -26.63
CA GLU A 201 -4.72 1.76 -26.91
C GLU A 201 -5.76 1.67 -25.78
N VAL A 202 -5.72 0.61 -24.97
CA VAL A 202 -6.57 0.37 -23.79
C VAL A 202 -5.70 0.04 -22.61
N CYS A 203 -5.95 0.64 -21.45
CA CYS A 203 -5.27 0.35 -20.19
C CYS A 203 -6.18 -0.43 -19.25
N ILE A 204 -5.77 -1.63 -18.87
CA ILE A 204 -6.41 -2.41 -17.80
C ILE A 204 -5.70 -2.08 -16.48
N ILE A 205 -6.45 -1.64 -15.46
CA ILE A 205 -5.93 -1.43 -14.11
C ILE A 205 -6.47 -2.56 -13.21
N ALA A 206 -5.55 -3.32 -12.63
CA ALA A 206 -5.86 -4.45 -11.76
C ALA A 206 -4.76 -4.64 -10.72
N TYR A 207 -5.06 -5.21 -9.53
CA TYR A 207 -4.08 -5.46 -8.47
C TYR A 207 -4.38 -6.81 -7.77
N GLY A 208 -3.46 -7.29 -6.92
CA GLY A 208 -3.56 -8.57 -6.25
C GLY A 208 -3.73 -9.73 -7.23
N SER A 209 -4.54 -10.73 -6.89
CA SER A 209 -4.78 -11.91 -7.74
C SER A 209 -5.43 -11.56 -9.08
N ILE A 210 -6.20 -10.48 -9.16
CA ILE A 210 -6.81 -10.03 -10.42
C ILE A 210 -5.72 -9.68 -11.45
N GLY A 211 -4.58 -9.15 -11.00
CA GLY A 211 -3.43 -8.87 -11.87
C GLY A 211 -3.00 -10.09 -12.68
N LEU A 212 -2.99 -11.31 -12.08
CA LEU A 212 -2.67 -12.55 -12.78
C LEU A 212 -3.63 -12.83 -13.95
N GLY A 213 -4.93 -12.63 -13.72
CA GLY A 213 -5.94 -12.77 -14.77
C GLY A 213 -5.84 -11.68 -15.84
N ALA A 214 -5.40 -10.49 -15.47
CA ALA A 214 -5.25 -9.37 -16.40
C ALA A 214 -4.11 -9.59 -17.41
N TYR A 215 -3.01 -10.24 -17.05
CA TYR A 215 -1.98 -10.67 -18.01
C TYR A 215 -2.57 -11.51 -19.13
N GLU A 216 -3.35 -12.54 -18.77
CA GLU A 216 -3.99 -13.41 -19.74
C GLU A 216 -5.02 -12.66 -20.59
N ALA A 217 -5.78 -11.75 -19.97
CA ALA A 217 -6.74 -10.92 -20.69
C ALA A 217 -6.06 -10.01 -21.72
N VAL A 218 -4.94 -9.36 -21.35
CA VAL A 218 -4.13 -8.55 -22.29
C VAL A 218 -3.64 -9.38 -23.46
N ASN A 219 -3.08 -10.56 -23.22
CA ASN A 219 -2.60 -11.44 -24.29
C ASN A 219 -3.72 -11.85 -25.24
N LYS A 220 -4.87 -12.28 -24.70
CA LYS A 220 -6.04 -12.66 -25.51
C LYS A 220 -6.63 -11.50 -26.31
N LEU A 221 -6.60 -10.27 -25.78
CA LEU A 221 -7.03 -9.08 -26.53
C LEU A 221 -6.07 -8.79 -27.68
N ARG A 222 -4.77 -8.89 -27.44
CA ARG A 222 -3.74 -8.66 -28.48
C ARG A 222 -3.77 -9.71 -29.57
N GLU A 223 -4.03 -10.98 -29.28
CA GLU A 223 -4.27 -12.03 -30.25
C GLU A 223 -5.47 -11.73 -31.17
N GLN A 224 -6.41 -10.90 -30.70
CA GLN A 224 -7.58 -10.45 -31.45
C GLN A 224 -7.40 -9.05 -32.09
N GLY A 225 -6.16 -8.54 -32.09
CA GLY A 225 -5.82 -7.25 -32.70
C GLY A 225 -6.12 -6.00 -31.86
N ILE A 226 -6.53 -6.17 -30.60
CA ILE A 226 -6.78 -5.08 -29.67
C ILE A 226 -5.51 -4.83 -28.85
N LYS A 227 -4.88 -3.68 -29.00
CA LYS A 227 -3.66 -3.28 -28.28
C LYS A 227 -3.99 -2.90 -26.83
N ALA A 228 -4.23 -3.90 -26.00
CA ALA A 228 -4.39 -3.71 -24.58
C ALA A 228 -3.03 -3.74 -23.86
N GLY A 229 -2.93 -3.03 -22.74
CA GLY A 229 -1.85 -3.12 -21.77
C GLY A 229 -2.39 -3.10 -20.36
N MET A 230 -1.54 -3.40 -19.38
CA MET A 230 -1.94 -3.42 -17.97
C MET A 230 -1.05 -2.49 -17.14
N PHE A 231 -1.69 -1.77 -16.22
CA PHE A 231 -1.06 -1.10 -15.09
C PHE A 231 -1.49 -1.80 -13.81
N ARG A 232 -0.52 -2.26 -13.01
CA ARG A 232 -0.75 -2.96 -11.76
C ARG A 232 -0.08 -2.24 -10.60
N PRO A 233 -0.81 -1.48 -9.79
CA PRO A 233 -0.25 -0.90 -8.58
C PRO A 233 0.15 -2.00 -7.58
N ILE A 234 1.34 -1.85 -7.02
CA ILE A 234 1.91 -2.66 -5.93
C ILE A 234 1.82 -1.87 -4.62
N LEU A 235 2.23 -0.61 -4.63
CA LEU A 235 1.98 0.34 -3.55
C LEU A 235 0.60 0.97 -3.77
N LEU A 236 -0.36 0.64 -2.90
CA LEU A 236 -1.72 1.18 -2.97
C LEU A 236 -1.83 2.51 -2.22
N TRP A 237 -1.15 2.62 -1.08
CA TRP A 237 -1.11 3.83 -0.26
C TRP A 237 0.32 4.13 0.19
N PRO A 238 0.85 5.35 -0.04
CA PRO A 238 0.30 6.33 -0.98
C PRO A 238 0.30 5.81 -2.41
N SER A 239 -0.74 6.16 -3.18
CA SER A 239 -0.84 5.72 -4.58
C SER A 239 0.25 6.35 -5.46
N PRO A 240 0.73 5.67 -6.53
CA PRO A 240 1.66 6.23 -7.51
C PRO A 240 0.94 7.28 -8.39
N ALA A 241 0.56 8.39 -7.77
CA ALA A 241 -0.40 9.35 -8.31
C ALA A 241 0.09 10.02 -9.60
N LYS A 242 1.40 10.29 -9.71
CA LYS A 242 1.99 10.87 -10.92
C LYS A 242 1.77 9.95 -12.12
N ARG A 243 2.11 8.66 -11.96
CA ARG A 243 1.95 7.70 -13.05
C ARG A 243 0.49 7.45 -13.41
N ILE A 244 -0.39 7.37 -12.42
CA ILE A 244 -1.83 7.26 -12.63
C ILE A 244 -2.38 8.47 -13.39
N ALA A 245 -1.92 9.69 -13.10
CA ALA A 245 -2.32 10.89 -13.83
C ALA A 245 -1.85 10.86 -15.30
N GLU A 246 -0.63 10.37 -15.57
CA GLU A 246 -0.12 10.18 -16.94
C GLU A 246 -0.94 9.14 -17.72
N ILE A 247 -1.31 8.02 -17.08
CA ILE A 247 -2.22 7.01 -17.63
C ILE A 247 -3.57 7.66 -17.96
N GLY A 248 -4.12 8.43 -17.03
CA GLY A 248 -5.34 9.19 -17.23
C GLY A 248 -5.31 10.10 -18.46
N ALA A 249 -4.21 10.81 -18.64
CA ALA A 249 -4.01 11.70 -19.79
C ALA A 249 -3.84 10.94 -21.12
N LYS A 250 -3.11 9.80 -21.09
CA LYS A 250 -2.85 8.99 -22.28
C LYS A 250 -4.09 8.25 -22.79
N PHE A 251 -4.78 7.54 -21.91
CA PHE A 251 -5.82 6.58 -22.31
C PHE A 251 -7.24 7.17 -22.31
N LYS A 252 -7.45 8.30 -21.67
CA LYS A 252 -8.76 8.98 -21.62
C LYS A 252 -9.88 8.01 -21.22
N ASP A 253 -10.91 7.86 -22.05
CA ASP A 253 -12.06 6.96 -21.88
C ASP A 253 -11.72 5.46 -22.10
N LYS A 254 -10.49 5.14 -22.50
CA LYS A 254 -10.00 3.78 -22.72
C LYS A 254 -9.30 3.18 -21.49
N ILE A 255 -9.73 3.54 -20.29
CA ILE A 255 -9.30 2.94 -19.03
C ILE A 255 -10.37 1.93 -18.57
N PHE A 256 -9.92 0.72 -18.27
CA PHE A 256 -10.75 -0.34 -17.70
C PHE A 256 -10.20 -0.75 -16.32
N ILE A 257 -10.99 -0.61 -15.27
CA ILE A 257 -10.61 -0.93 -13.89
C ILE A 257 -11.38 -2.16 -13.42
N THR A 258 -10.70 -3.11 -12.83
CA THR A 258 -11.33 -4.34 -12.35
C THR A 258 -10.93 -4.66 -10.92
N GLU A 259 -11.94 -4.89 -10.04
CA GLU A 259 -11.76 -5.06 -8.61
C GLU A 259 -12.74 -6.08 -8.01
N LEU A 260 -12.29 -6.81 -6.97
CA LEU A 260 -13.16 -7.68 -6.16
C LEU A 260 -13.79 -6.92 -4.98
N ASN A 261 -14.34 -5.75 -5.28
CA ASN A 261 -15.08 -4.88 -4.37
C ASN A 261 -16.01 -3.96 -5.17
N MET A 262 -16.62 -2.97 -4.55
CA MET A 262 -17.52 -2.00 -5.17
C MET A 262 -16.79 -0.69 -5.57
N GLY A 263 -15.58 -0.80 -6.11
CA GLY A 263 -14.83 0.34 -6.65
C GLY A 263 -14.08 1.13 -5.58
N GLN A 264 -13.41 0.47 -4.63
CA GLN A 264 -12.65 1.19 -3.60
C GLN A 264 -11.42 1.89 -4.16
N TYR A 265 -10.65 1.22 -5.02
CA TYR A 265 -9.49 1.83 -5.66
C TYR A 265 -9.86 2.66 -6.89
N SER A 266 -10.96 2.33 -7.57
CA SER A 266 -11.51 3.16 -8.66
C SER A 266 -11.78 4.60 -8.22
N LYS A 267 -12.24 4.81 -6.98
CA LYS A 267 -12.43 6.16 -6.39
C LYS A 267 -11.12 6.93 -6.23
N GLU A 268 -10.04 6.23 -5.92
CA GLU A 268 -8.71 6.84 -5.85
C GLU A 268 -8.21 7.21 -7.26
N ILE A 269 -8.41 6.34 -8.25
CA ILE A 269 -8.10 6.66 -9.64
C ILE A 269 -8.89 7.90 -10.09
N GLU A 270 -10.21 7.93 -9.85
CA GLU A 270 -11.08 9.08 -10.14
C GLU A 270 -10.56 10.37 -9.50
N ARG A 271 -10.19 10.31 -8.21
CA ARG A 271 -9.63 11.45 -7.48
C ARG A 271 -8.35 11.99 -8.12
N ILE A 272 -7.48 11.09 -8.60
CA ILE A 272 -6.20 11.46 -9.20
C ILE A 272 -6.39 12.00 -10.62
N ILE A 273 -7.14 11.30 -11.47
CA ILE A 273 -7.34 11.71 -12.87
C ILE A 273 -8.39 12.81 -13.02
N LYS A 274 -9.18 13.08 -11.95
CA LYS A 274 -10.25 14.11 -11.87
C LYS A 274 -11.36 13.93 -12.92
N ARG A 275 -11.72 12.68 -13.19
CA ARG A 275 -12.83 12.29 -14.09
C ARG A 275 -13.26 10.86 -13.84
N ASP A 276 -14.44 10.48 -14.28
CA ASP A 276 -15.14 9.21 -14.03
C ASP A 276 -15.54 8.46 -15.33
N ASP A 277 -15.02 8.88 -16.47
CA ASP A 277 -15.34 8.32 -17.80
C ASP A 277 -14.54 7.04 -18.14
N PHE A 278 -14.21 6.24 -17.12
CA PHE A 278 -13.60 4.93 -17.26
C PHE A 278 -14.63 3.80 -17.10
N THR A 279 -14.33 2.65 -17.67
CA THR A 279 -15.16 1.46 -17.54
C THR A 279 -14.72 0.62 -16.34
N THR A 280 -15.68 0.04 -15.62
CA THR A 280 -15.38 -0.84 -14.48
C THR A 280 -16.00 -2.22 -14.61
N LEU A 281 -15.33 -3.24 -14.04
CA LEU A 281 -15.90 -4.54 -13.75
C LEU A 281 -15.66 -4.84 -12.25
N LEU A 282 -16.72 -4.65 -11.48
CA LEU A 282 -16.70 -4.76 -10.02
C LEU A 282 -17.44 -6.03 -9.59
N LYS A 283 -16.82 -6.86 -8.76
CA LYS A 283 -17.44 -8.10 -8.30
C LYS A 283 -17.25 -8.27 -6.79
N ALA A 284 -18.36 -8.27 -6.04
CA ALA A 284 -18.36 -8.39 -4.58
C ALA A 284 -19.12 -9.64 -4.09
N ASN A 285 -19.07 -10.73 -4.87
CA ASN A 285 -19.86 -11.96 -4.62
C ASN A 285 -19.00 -13.15 -4.15
N GLY A 286 -17.75 -12.91 -3.78
CA GLY A 286 -16.81 -13.94 -3.33
C GLY A 286 -16.32 -14.90 -4.45
N ARG A 287 -16.41 -14.47 -5.70
CA ARG A 287 -15.89 -15.19 -6.87
C ARG A 287 -14.81 -14.37 -7.57
N PRO A 288 -13.76 -15.00 -8.08
CA PRO A 288 -12.75 -14.31 -8.88
C PRO A 288 -13.36 -13.77 -10.18
N ILE A 289 -12.67 -12.82 -10.79
CA ILE A 289 -12.97 -12.33 -12.14
C ILE A 289 -12.11 -13.12 -13.12
N ALA A 290 -12.75 -13.79 -14.06
CA ALA A 290 -12.05 -14.58 -15.08
C ALA A 290 -11.46 -13.66 -16.17
N PRO A 291 -10.33 -14.03 -16.81
CA PRO A 291 -9.79 -13.31 -17.95
C PRO A 291 -10.80 -13.08 -19.08
N SER A 292 -11.67 -14.07 -19.32
CA SER A 292 -12.74 -13.97 -20.33
C SER A 292 -13.76 -12.87 -20.03
N GLU A 293 -14.08 -12.61 -18.76
CA GLU A 293 -14.97 -11.52 -18.36
C GLU A 293 -14.31 -10.15 -18.63
N MET A 294 -13.00 -10.03 -18.36
CA MET A 294 -12.23 -8.82 -18.68
C MET A 294 -12.18 -8.58 -20.19
N VAL A 295 -11.89 -9.62 -20.96
CA VAL A 295 -11.87 -9.55 -22.45
C VAL A 295 -13.22 -9.10 -22.99
N ALA A 296 -14.32 -9.71 -22.51
CA ALA A 296 -15.66 -9.31 -22.92
C ALA A 296 -15.94 -7.85 -22.62
N LYS A 297 -15.58 -7.39 -21.39
CA LYS A 297 -15.85 -6.02 -20.95
C LYS A 297 -15.02 -4.98 -21.73
N VAL A 298 -13.75 -5.28 -22.04
CA VAL A 298 -12.92 -4.41 -22.87
C VAL A 298 -13.50 -4.29 -24.28
N LYS A 299 -14.03 -5.38 -24.85
CA LYS A 299 -14.66 -5.33 -26.19
C LYS A 299 -15.96 -4.50 -26.22
N GLU A 300 -16.73 -4.50 -25.12
CA GLU A 300 -17.93 -3.66 -25.02
C GLU A 300 -17.62 -2.17 -25.01
N MET A 301 -16.42 -1.78 -24.55
CA MET A 301 -16.00 -0.37 -24.49
C MET A 301 -15.27 0.13 -25.74
N MET A 302 -14.93 -0.77 -26.68
CA MET A 302 -14.25 -0.45 -27.95
C MET A 302 -15.24 -0.05 -29.05
#